data_41e04afd6ac5693a18e352f1f28d9ada
#
_entry.id   41e04afd6ac5693a18e352f1f28d9ada
#
_cell.length_a   1.000
_cell.length_b   1.000
_cell.length_c   1.000
_cell.angle_alpha   90.00
_cell.angle_beta   90.00
_cell.angle_gamma   90.00
#
_symmetry.space_group_name_H-M   'P 1'
#
loop_
_entity.id
_entity.type
_entity.pdbx_description
1 polymer ?
#
loop_
_entity_poly.entity_id
_entity_poly.type
_entity_poly.pdbx_seq_one_letter_code
_entity_poly.pdbx_strand_id
1 'polypeptide(L)'
;MTTKPSIGKRLLGAMLAVPMALAGMGIGATTAVAADTVPTNNLIAAYDFTTKPSDGKTVANSAPNATLGAAEVQNSADSLWADDALTLSGGAKTGTGDWVKLPSNLLSGKDAATVQLEVKADSSMLNAFHFLWNIGNDSSDTEYFFATLNCGSSRNPLVGLKSGGTETLVQSSSCVAKADQWLSVTATIDGTAAKLYIDGTQVASGTVPAKLSSVKDQSLNTIGRSPWPDNLFKGAVSNFRVYDAALTADQVAAISTADASIHAGELTGSVLNGIIIPTTVDDPFISLPTANGVTWASSDSSVIATDRKSVV
;
A
#
# COMPACT_ATOMS: atom_id res chain seq x y z
N MET A 1 3.28 -49.35 -18.08
CA MET A 1 2.62 -48.04 -17.87
C MET A 1 2.63 -47.73 -16.40
N THR A 2 3.59 -46.95 -15.93
CA THR A 2 3.75 -46.59 -14.54
C THR A 2 3.52 -45.09 -14.42
N THR A 3 2.45 -44.72 -13.78
CA THR A 3 2.09 -43.34 -13.50
C THR A 3 2.95 -42.80 -12.36
N LYS A 4 3.60 -41.66 -12.61
CA LYS A 4 4.45 -40.92 -11.68
C LYS A 4 3.56 -39.95 -10.87
N PRO A 5 3.62 -39.92 -9.55
CA PRO A 5 2.86 -38.93 -8.78
C PRO A 5 3.54 -37.57 -8.81
N SER A 6 2.77 -36.53 -9.06
CA SER A 6 3.14 -35.13 -8.96
C SER A 6 3.23 -34.75 -7.48
N ILE A 7 4.42 -34.35 -7.04
CA ILE A 7 4.65 -33.80 -5.71
C ILE A 7 4.48 -32.29 -5.79
N GLY A 8 3.36 -31.80 -5.30
CA GLY A 8 3.14 -30.37 -5.07
C GLY A 8 4.04 -29.88 -3.93
N LYS A 9 4.99 -29.01 -4.23
CA LYS A 9 5.80 -28.33 -3.22
C LYS A 9 5.00 -27.17 -2.64
N ARG A 10 4.41 -27.39 -1.47
CA ARG A 10 4.03 -26.28 -0.59
C ARG A 10 5.28 -25.89 0.21
N LEU A 11 5.91 -24.78 -0.12
CA LEU A 11 6.88 -24.15 0.75
C LEU A 11 6.14 -23.41 1.85
N LEU A 12 6.20 -23.92 3.05
CA LEU A 12 5.80 -23.21 4.26
C LEU A 12 6.91 -22.19 4.54
N GLY A 13 6.65 -20.90 4.31
CA GLY A 13 7.57 -19.83 4.67
C GLY A 13 7.61 -19.68 6.19
N ALA A 14 8.69 -20.12 6.81
CA ALA A 14 8.98 -19.79 8.20
C ALA A 14 9.52 -18.35 8.26
N MET A 15 8.77 -17.45 8.90
CA MET A 15 9.25 -16.13 9.28
C MET A 15 10.42 -16.28 10.27
N LEU A 16 11.62 -15.90 9.85
CA LEU A 16 12.72 -15.62 10.76
C LEU A 16 12.86 -14.10 10.86
N ALA A 17 12.44 -13.54 11.99
CA ALA A 17 12.79 -12.20 12.39
C ALA A 17 14.30 -12.20 12.76
N VAL A 18 15.13 -11.47 12.03
CA VAL A 18 16.54 -11.29 12.34
C VAL A 18 16.70 -10.01 13.16
N PRO A 19 17.15 -10.08 14.41
CA PRO A 19 17.52 -8.87 15.15
C PRO A 19 18.89 -8.38 14.66
N MET A 20 18.97 -7.13 14.24
CA MET A 20 20.20 -6.43 13.93
C MET A 20 20.92 -6.12 15.26
N ALA A 21 21.99 -6.84 15.55
CA ALA A 21 22.86 -6.54 16.70
C ALA A 21 23.94 -5.53 16.27
N LEU A 22 23.82 -4.30 16.76
CA LEU A 22 24.88 -3.31 16.73
C LEU A 22 25.75 -3.50 17.99
N ALA A 23 26.98 -3.97 17.84
CA ALA A 23 27.92 -4.09 18.95
C ALA A 23 28.53 -2.72 19.28
N GLY A 24 28.10 -2.14 20.36
CA GLY A 24 28.73 -0.96 21.01
C GLY A 24 28.53 -1.06 22.51
N MET A 25 29.61 -1.00 23.28
CA MET A 25 29.64 -1.16 24.73
C MET A 25 28.70 -0.21 25.47
N GLY A 26 27.79 -0.76 26.24
CA GLY A 26 26.96 -0.06 27.20
C GLY A 26 25.90 -0.99 27.72
N ILE A 27 25.97 -1.38 29.02
CA ILE A 27 24.94 -2.17 29.69
C ILE A 27 23.70 -1.28 29.83
N GLY A 28 22.85 -1.30 28.83
CA GLY A 28 21.51 -0.76 28.85
C GLY A 28 20.55 -1.92 28.50
N ALA A 29 19.53 -2.14 29.32
CA ALA A 29 18.49 -3.09 29.03
C ALA A 29 17.93 -2.78 27.64
N THR A 30 18.17 -3.65 26.65
CA THR A 30 17.48 -3.59 25.37
C THR A 30 16.01 -3.90 25.65
N THR A 31 15.18 -2.90 25.71
CA THR A 31 13.74 -3.11 25.55
C THR A 31 13.58 -3.80 24.19
N ALA A 32 13.07 -5.02 24.23
CA ALA A 32 12.61 -5.66 23.01
C ALA A 32 11.64 -4.69 22.35
N VAL A 33 12.00 -4.15 21.17
CA VAL A 33 11.06 -3.41 20.35
C VAL A 33 9.97 -4.41 20.01
N ALA A 34 8.79 -4.21 20.57
CA ALA A 34 7.63 -5.00 20.18
C ALA A 34 7.52 -4.89 18.66
N ALA A 35 7.33 -6.01 17.97
CA ALA A 35 7.05 -5.99 16.54
C ALA A 35 5.89 -5.02 16.34
N ASP A 36 6.11 -3.95 15.57
CA ASP A 36 5.13 -2.92 15.33
C ASP A 36 3.92 -3.57 14.65
N THR A 37 2.87 -3.81 15.43
CA THR A 37 1.64 -4.42 14.92
C THR A 37 0.78 -3.33 14.30
N VAL A 38 0.12 -3.66 13.20
CA VAL A 38 -0.88 -2.76 12.58
C VAL A 38 -1.90 -2.34 13.64
N PRO A 39 -2.09 -1.03 13.89
CA PRO A 39 -3.02 -0.55 14.89
C PRO A 39 -4.45 -1.02 14.58
N THR A 40 -5.14 -1.52 15.60
CA THR A 40 -6.56 -1.93 15.48
C THR A 40 -7.51 -0.96 16.20
N ASN A 41 -6.99 -0.13 17.10
CA ASN A 41 -7.78 0.91 17.75
C ASN A 41 -8.22 1.96 16.71
N ASN A 42 -9.49 2.37 16.77
CA ASN A 42 -10.10 3.31 15.84
C ASN A 42 -10.15 2.84 14.37
N LEU A 43 -9.80 1.58 14.07
CA LEU A 43 -9.94 0.99 12.75
C LEU A 43 -11.42 0.70 12.48
N ILE A 44 -12.02 1.46 11.57
CA ILE A 44 -13.46 1.36 11.23
C ILE A 44 -13.72 0.63 9.91
N ALA A 45 -12.71 0.60 9.03
CA ALA A 45 -12.76 -0.18 7.80
C ALA A 45 -11.37 -0.73 7.45
N ALA A 46 -11.34 -1.99 7.03
CA ALA A 46 -10.17 -2.68 6.51
C ALA A 46 -10.60 -3.62 5.38
N TYR A 47 -10.11 -3.37 4.19
CA TYR A 47 -10.39 -4.17 3.00
C TYR A 47 -9.07 -4.77 2.49
N ASP A 48 -9.05 -6.09 2.47
CA ASP A 48 -7.91 -6.89 2.02
C ASP A 48 -8.15 -7.33 0.57
N PHE A 49 -7.36 -6.79 -0.34
CA PHE A 49 -7.38 -7.12 -1.76
C PHE A 49 -6.28 -8.12 -2.14
N THR A 50 -5.57 -8.69 -1.17
CA THR A 50 -4.56 -9.73 -1.44
C THR A 50 -5.20 -11.07 -1.79
N THR A 51 -6.43 -11.30 -1.35
CA THR A 51 -7.16 -12.53 -1.59
C THR A 51 -8.43 -12.27 -2.37
N LYS A 52 -8.55 -12.95 -3.54
CA LYS A 52 -9.77 -12.88 -4.33
C LYS A 52 -10.97 -13.44 -3.56
N PRO A 53 -12.05 -12.65 -3.35
CA PRO A 53 -13.28 -13.16 -2.75
C PRO A 53 -13.95 -14.21 -3.65
N SER A 54 -14.80 -15.06 -3.07
CA SER A 54 -15.44 -16.17 -3.79
C SER A 54 -16.30 -15.73 -4.99
N ASP A 55 -16.91 -14.55 -4.91
CA ASP A 55 -17.68 -13.94 -5.99
C ASP A 55 -16.81 -13.04 -6.92
N GLY A 56 -15.51 -12.93 -6.63
CA GLY A 56 -14.56 -12.08 -7.36
C GLY A 56 -14.79 -10.58 -7.19
N LYS A 57 -15.74 -10.16 -6.33
CA LYS A 57 -16.25 -8.79 -6.32
C LYS A 57 -16.37 -8.17 -4.92
N THR A 58 -16.92 -8.92 -3.96
CA THR A 58 -17.32 -8.39 -2.66
C THR A 58 -16.23 -8.60 -1.61
N VAL A 59 -15.52 -7.55 -1.24
CA VAL A 59 -14.44 -7.59 -0.25
C VAL A 59 -15.01 -7.20 1.12
N ALA A 60 -15.01 -8.16 2.05
CA ALA A 60 -15.54 -7.96 3.38
C ALA A 60 -14.72 -6.92 4.17
N ASN A 61 -15.41 -6.15 5.02
CA ASN A 61 -14.73 -5.30 6.00
C ASN A 61 -14.22 -6.17 7.16
N SER A 62 -12.90 -6.28 7.31
CA SER A 62 -12.23 -7.09 8.34
C SER A 62 -11.84 -6.30 9.60
N ALA A 63 -12.25 -5.04 9.73
CA ALA A 63 -12.00 -4.27 10.96
C ALA A 63 -12.65 -4.95 12.18
N PRO A 64 -12.00 -4.97 13.38
CA PRO A 64 -12.46 -5.77 14.52
C PRO A 64 -13.90 -5.44 15.00
N ASN A 65 -14.34 -4.20 14.84
CA ASN A 65 -15.68 -3.75 15.23
C ASN A 65 -16.40 -3.10 14.03
N ALA A 66 -16.30 -3.76 12.86
CA ALA A 66 -16.84 -3.24 11.63
C ALA A 66 -18.36 -3.00 11.72
N THR A 67 -18.77 -1.75 11.54
CA THR A 67 -20.17 -1.36 11.34
C THR A 67 -20.47 -0.96 9.90
N LEU A 68 -19.42 -0.74 9.11
CA LEU A 68 -19.50 -0.40 7.70
C LEU A 68 -19.53 -1.68 6.86
N GLY A 69 -20.23 -1.62 5.72
CA GLY A 69 -20.40 -2.74 4.81
C GLY A 69 -19.12 -3.12 4.05
N ALA A 70 -19.26 -4.05 3.13
CA ALA A 70 -18.20 -4.50 2.22
C ALA A 70 -17.85 -3.44 1.19
N ALA A 71 -16.62 -3.51 0.65
CA ALA A 71 -16.24 -2.84 -0.58
C ALA A 71 -16.64 -3.70 -1.78
N GLU A 72 -16.95 -3.06 -2.92
CA GLU A 72 -17.36 -3.76 -4.14
C GLU A 72 -16.47 -3.37 -5.32
N VAL A 73 -15.82 -4.34 -5.94
CA VAL A 73 -15.09 -4.14 -7.21
C VAL A 73 -16.10 -4.01 -8.34
N GLN A 74 -16.07 -2.88 -9.03
CA GLN A 74 -16.94 -2.59 -10.16
C GLN A 74 -16.27 -3.09 -11.44
N ASN A 75 -17.07 -3.68 -12.35
CA ASN A 75 -16.62 -4.28 -13.60
C ASN A 75 -15.53 -5.37 -13.40
N SER A 76 -15.61 -6.11 -12.28
CA SER A 76 -14.60 -7.10 -11.91
C SER A 76 -14.50 -8.26 -12.90
N ALA A 77 -13.28 -8.76 -13.11
CA ALA A 77 -12.99 -9.99 -13.82
C ALA A 77 -11.98 -10.83 -13.00
N ASP A 78 -11.98 -12.13 -13.20
CA ASP A 78 -11.08 -13.04 -12.48
C ASP A 78 -9.60 -12.70 -12.68
N SER A 79 -9.26 -12.20 -13.87
CA SER A 79 -7.91 -11.80 -14.27
C SER A 79 -7.37 -10.58 -13.53
N LEU A 80 -8.21 -9.84 -12.80
CA LEU A 80 -7.77 -8.69 -12.00
C LEU A 80 -7.11 -9.10 -10.68
N TRP A 81 -7.29 -10.36 -10.24
CA TRP A 81 -6.81 -10.87 -8.97
C TRP A 81 -5.56 -11.72 -9.19
N ALA A 82 -4.39 -11.16 -8.96
CA ALA A 82 -3.11 -11.85 -9.08
C ALA A 82 -2.05 -11.20 -8.17
N ASP A 83 -1.01 -11.95 -7.84
CA ASP A 83 0.18 -11.45 -7.14
C ASP A 83 -0.16 -10.74 -5.81
N ASP A 84 -1.05 -11.36 -5.02
CA ASP A 84 -1.52 -10.81 -3.74
C ASP A 84 -2.10 -9.39 -3.86
N ALA A 85 -2.85 -9.13 -4.94
CA ALA A 85 -3.42 -7.82 -5.23
C ALA A 85 -4.65 -7.86 -6.14
N LEU A 86 -5.40 -6.77 -6.12
CA LEU A 86 -6.40 -6.42 -7.13
C LEU A 86 -5.76 -5.44 -8.13
N THR A 87 -5.65 -5.84 -9.39
CA THR A 87 -5.19 -4.98 -10.48
C THR A 87 -6.37 -4.20 -11.08
N LEU A 88 -6.24 -2.89 -11.16
CA LEU A 88 -7.19 -1.98 -11.80
C LEU A 88 -6.68 -1.63 -13.20
N SER A 89 -7.51 -1.83 -14.22
CA SER A 89 -7.12 -1.73 -15.63
C SER A 89 -7.00 -0.30 -16.14
N GLY A 90 -7.55 0.68 -15.40
CA GLY A 90 -7.60 2.08 -15.84
C GLY A 90 -8.63 2.31 -16.95
N GLY A 91 -8.40 3.36 -17.74
CA GLY A 91 -9.25 3.73 -18.86
C GLY A 91 -10.18 4.90 -18.56
N ALA A 92 -11.05 5.25 -19.52
CA ALA A 92 -11.96 6.38 -19.36
C ALA A 92 -12.99 6.13 -18.24
N LYS A 93 -13.28 7.18 -17.44
CA LYS A 93 -14.27 7.13 -16.34
C LYS A 93 -15.65 6.61 -16.78
N THR A 94 -16.07 6.91 -18.00
CA THR A 94 -17.34 6.48 -18.59
C THR A 94 -17.25 5.11 -19.26
N GLY A 95 -16.09 4.48 -19.25
CA GLY A 95 -15.85 3.17 -19.84
C GLY A 95 -16.24 2.01 -18.93
N THR A 96 -15.75 0.85 -19.28
CA THR A 96 -15.95 -0.42 -18.55
C THR A 96 -14.76 -0.76 -17.63
N GLY A 97 -13.92 0.20 -17.34
CA GLY A 97 -12.75 0.02 -16.46
C GLY A 97 -13.15 -0.25 -15.00
N ASP A 98 -12.22 -0.85 -14.29
CA ASP A 98 -12.42 -1.31 -12.92
C ASP A 98 -12.11 -0.21 -11.92
N TRP A 99 -12.82 -0.23 -10.82
CA TRP A 99 -12.60 0.62 -9.66
C TRP A 99 -13.31 -0.01 -8.45
N VAL A 100 -13.04 0.47 -7.25
CA VAL A 100 -13.68 -0.06 -6.05
C VAL A 100 -14.66 0.94 -5.49
N LYS A 101 -15.91 0.52 -5.28
CA LYS A 101 -16.91 1.24 -4.51
C LYS A 101 -16.75 0.90 -3.03
N LEU A 102 -16.58 1.91 -2.22
CA LEU A 102 -16.54 1.82 -0.75
C LEU A 102 -17.94 2.12 -0.17
N PRO A 103 -18.22 1.69 1.06
CA PRO A 103 -19.48 2.02 1.71
C PRO A 103 -19.73 3.53 1.79
N SER A 104 -20.98 3.93 1.66
CA SER A 104 -21.39 5.32 1.91
C SER A 104 -21.18 5.71 3.39
N ASN A 105 -21.04 7.00 3.62
CA ASN A 105 -20.85 7.58 4.97
C ASN A 105 -19.60 7.08 5.71
N LEU A 106 -18.56 6.72 4.98
CA LEU A 106 -17.31 6.11 5.49
C LEU A 106 -16.66 6.94 6.62
N LEU A 107 -16.63 8.26 6.49
CA LEU A 107 -16.10 9.22 7.47
C LEU A 107 -17.13 10.31 7.85
N SER A 108 -18.41 10.02 7.71
CA SER A 108 -19.47 11.00 8.01
C SER A 108 -19.39 11.48 9.46
N GLY A 109 -19.37 12.81 9.65
CA GLY A 109 -19.33 13.45 10.96
C GLY A 109 -17.99 13.35 11.69
N LYS A 110 -16.94 12.79 11.07
CA LYS A 110 -15.61 12.67 11.68
C LYS A 110 -14.79 13.93 11.42
N ASP A 111 -14.17 14.48 12.47
CA ASP A 111 -13.23 15.61 12.38
C ASP A 111 -11.77 15.16 12.28
N ALA A 112 -11.49 13.92 12.67
CA ALA A 112 -10.18 13.29 12.56
C ALA A 112 -10.30 11.94 11.85
N ALA A 113 -9.31 11.62 11.03
CA ALA A 113 -9.23 10.34 10.34
C ALA A 113 -7.81 10.03 9.86
N THR A 114 -7.59 8.75 9.59
CA THR A 114 -6.47 8.26 8.78
C THR A 114 -7.03 7.39 7.66
N VAL A 115 -6.60 7.65 6.43
CA VAL A 115 -6.88 6.80 5.27
C VAL A 115 -5.56 6.31 4.72
N GLN A 116 -5.44 5.00 4.54
CA GLN A 116 -4.24 4.35 4.02
C GLN A 116 -4.60 3.41 2.87
N LEU A 117 -3.75 3.41 1.83
CA LEU A 117 -3.81 2.49 0.69
C LEU A 117 -2.41 1.99 0.35
N GLU A 118 -2.27 0.69 0.24
CA GLU A 118 -1.10 0.06 -0.36
C GLU A 118 -1.33 -0.07 -1.86
N VAL A 119 -0.45 0.55 -2.67
CA VAL A 119 -0.69 0.77 -4.10
C VAL A 119 0.59 0.64 -4.94
N LYS A 120 0.46 0.03 -6.12
CA LYS A 120 1.50 -0.03 -7.16
C LYS A 120 0.95 0.64 -8.42
N ALA A 121 1.40 1.85 -8.72
CA ALA A 121 0.89 2.65 -9.84
C ALA A 121 1.59 2.28 -11.15
N ASP A 122 0.83 2.08 -12.23
CA ASP A 122 1.38 1.99 -13.58
C ASP A 122 2.07 3.31 -13.97
N SER A 123 3.10 3.25 -14.78
CA SER A 123 3.89 4.42 -15.19
C SER A 123 3.07 5.53 -15.84
N SER A 124 1.96 5.18 -16.52
CA SER A 124 1.05 6.16 -17.11
C SER A 124 0.34 7.03 -16.08
N MET A 125 0.16 6.54 -14.85
CA MET A 125 -0.51 7.28 -13.77
C MET A 125 0.35 8.41 -13.20
N LEU A 126 1.68 8.30 -13.27
CA LEU A 126 2.56 9.36 -12.78
C LEU A 126 2.54 10.62 -13.64
N ASN A 127 1.90 10.59 -14.81
CA ASN A 127 1.75 11.75 -15.71
C ASN A 127 0.28 12.10 -15.97
N ALA A 128 -0.67 11.46 -15.27
CA ALA A 128 -2.10 11.67 -15.44
C ALA A 128 -2.76 12.06 -14.12
N PHE A 129 -3.82 12.85 -14.19
CA PHE A 129 -4.67 13.10 -13.04
C PHE A 129 -5.42 11.82 -12.70
N HIS A 130 -5.43 11.47 -11.42
CA HIS A 130 -6.14 10.35 -10.87
C HIS A 130 -6.37 10.56 -9.37
N PHE A 131 -7.35 9.87 -8.81
CA PHE A 131 -7.50 9.76 -7.37
C PHE A 131 -7.19 8.33 -6.93
N LEU A 132 -6.36 8.18 -5.89
CA LEU A 132 -6.15 6.89 -5.23
C LEU A 132 -7.43 6.50 -4.49
N TRP A 133 -8.02 7.45 -3.78
CA TRP A 133 -9.36 7.34 -3.21
C TRP A 133 -10.09 8.68 -3.33
N ASN A 134 -11.41 8.59 -3.35
CA ASN A 134 -12.31 9.71 -3.16
C ASN A 134 -13.26 9.41 -1.99
N ILE A 135 -13.33 10.28 -1.02
CA ILE A 135 -14.37 10.25 0.03
C ILE A 135 -15.26 11.45 -0.22
N GLY A 136 -16.50 11.17 -0.66
CA GLY A 136 -17.45 12.18 -1.16
C GLY A 136 -18.55 11.54 -2.00
N ASN A 137 -18.82 12.16 -3.13
CA ASN A 137 -19.75 11.64 -4.15
C ASN A 137 -19.15 11.72 -5.55
N ASP A 138 -19.96 11.57 -6.60
CA ASP A 138 -19.49 11.60 -8.01
C ASP A 138 -19.57 13.01 -8.63
N SER A 139 -19.64 14.06 -7.82
CA SER A 139 -19.68 15.45 -8.29
C SER A 139 -18.43 16.22 -7.90
N SER A 140 -17.74 16.80 -8.86
CA SER A 140 -16.64 17.73 -8.62
C SER A 140 -17.07 19.07 -8.00
N ASP A 141 -18.36 19.34 -7.95
CA ASP A 141 -18.91 20.59 -7.40
C ASP A 141 -19.14 20.54 -5.91
N THR A 142 -19.18 19.35 -5.34
CA THR A 142 -19.39 19.12 -3.89
C THR A 142 -18.06 18.98 -3.13
N GLU A 143 -18.15 18.79 -1.82
CA GLU A 143 -17.00 18.53 -0.96
C GLU A 143 -16.48 17.10 -1.16
N TYR A 144 -15.16 16.93 -1.11
CA TYR A 144 -14.51 15.62 -1.17
C TYR A 144 -13.12 15.66 -0.54
N PHE A 145 -12.65 14.47 -0.12
CA PHE A 145 -11.31 14.24 0.43
C PHE A 145 -10.61 13.15 -0.38
N PHE A 146 -9.38 13.41 -0.84
CA PHE A 146 -8.69 12.51 -1.77
C PHE A 146 -7.16 12.51 -1.59
N ALA A 147 -6.50 11.52 -2.22
CA ALA A 147 -5.05 11.53 -2.44
C ALA A 147 -4.70 11.13 -3.87
N THR A 148 -3.53 11.56 -4.33
CA THR A 148 -2.96 11.21 -5.63
C THR A 148 -1.43 11.09 -5.57
N LEU A 149 -0.85 10.30 -6.48
CA LEU A 149 0.60 10.10 -6.64
C LEU A 149 1.19 10.87 -7.83
N ASN A 150 0.42 11.69 -8.51
CA ASN A 150 0.89 12.36 -9.71
C ASN A 150 2.22 13.11 -9.48
N CYS A 151 3.19 12.94 -10.38
CA CYS A 151 4.50 13.61 -10.33
C CYS A 151 4.81 14.39 -11.62
N GLY A 152 4.07 14.17 -12.69
CA GLY A 152 4.19 14.93 -13.91
C GLY A 152 3.53 16.30 -13.80
N SER A 153 3.91 17.24 -14.65
CA SER A 153 3.28 18.55 -14.78
C SER A 153 3.15 19.35 -13.47
N SER A 154 4.17 19.29 -12.61
CA SER A 154 4.26 20.06 -11.34
C SER A 154 3.35 19.62 -10.20
N ARG A 155 2.81 18.41 -10.23
CA ARG A 155 2.09 17.82 -9.09
C ARG A 155 2.86 16.64 -8.53
N ASN A 156 3.36 16.79 -7.33
CA ASN A 156 3.92 15.72 -6.51
C ASN A 156 2.80 15.02 -5.73
N PRO A 157 3.08 13.90 -5.05
CA PRO A 157 2.10 13.26 -4.18
C PRO A 157 1.44 14.25 -3.24
N LEU A 158 0.13 14.19 -3.14
CA LEU A 158 -0.65 15.12 -2.34
C LEU A 158 -1.90 14.49 -1.76
N VAL A 159 -2.39 15.11 -0.70
CA VAL A 159 -3.73 14.94 -0.17
C VAL A 159 -4.50 16.25 -0.33
N GLY A 160 -5.77 16.18 -0.67
CA GLY A 160 -6.60 17.36 -0.88
C GLY A 160 -7.96 17.26 -0.21
N LEU A 161 -8.45 18.41 0.26
CA LEU A 161 -9.81 18.57 0.74
C LEU A 161 -10.46 19.72 -0.02
N LYS A 162 -11.60 19.46 -0.65
CA LYS A 162 -12.49 20.49 -1.18
C LYS A 162 -13.57 20.79 -0.17
N SER A 163 -13.72 22.07 0.18
CA SER A 163 -14.78 22.56 1.06
C SER A 163 -15.17 24.00 0.68
N GLY A 164 -16.45 24.32 0.71
CA GLY A 164 -16.97 25.65 0.37
C GLY A 164 -16.57 26.12 -1.03
N GLY A 165 -16.47 25.21 -1.99
CA GLY A 165 -16.08 25.51 -3.38
C GLY A 165 -14.56 25.63 -3.58
N THR A 166 -13.74 25.59 -2.53
CA THR A 166 -12.26 25.71 -2.62
C THR A 166 -11.59 24.37 -2.36
N GLU A 167 -10.70 23.95 -3.26
CA GLU A 167 -9.83 22.80 -3.07
C GLU A 167 -8.50 23.28 -2.48
N THR A 168 -8.10 22.67 -1.36
CA THR A 168 -6.80 22.93 -0.73
C THR A 168 -5.96 21.67 -0.76
N LEU A 169 -4.72 21.80 -1.21
CA LEU A 169 -3.78 20.71 -1.42
C LEU A 169 -2.64 20.79 -0.40
N VAL A 170 -2.36 19.67 0.23
CA VAL A 170 -1.16 19.45 1.04
C VAL A 170 -0.25 18.53 0.25
N GLN A 171 0.78 19.11 -0.39
CA GLN A 171 1.58 18.47 -1.42
C GLN A 171 3.03 18.31 -0.97
N SER A 172 3.63 17.17 -1.33
CA SER A 172 5.07 16.93 -1.16
C SER A 172 5.90 17.93 -1.98
N SER A 173 7.03 18.35 -1.42
CA SER A 173 7.97 19.24 -2.11
C SER A 173 8.72 18.56 -3.25
N SER A 174 8.72 17.24 -3.31
CA SER A 174 9.43 16.44 -4.32
C SER A 174 8.57 15.26 -4.79
N CYS A 175 8.90 14.75 -5.99
CA CYS A 175 8.33 13.50 -6.49
C CYS A 175 8.97 12.32 -5.75
N VAL A 176 8.20 11.69 -4.86
CA VAL A 176 8.60 10.47 -4.16
C VAL A 176 7.89 9.24 -4.71
N ALA A 177 6.89 9.42 -5.58
CA ALA A 177 6.19 8.32 -6.23
C ALA A 177 7.08 7.66 -7.30
N LYS A 178 7.01 6.34 -7.40
CA LYS A 178 7.73 5.53 -8.38
C LYS A 178 6.74 4.60 -9.07
N ALA A 179 6.87 4.50 -10.39
CA ALA A 179 6.06 3.56 -11.18
C ALA A 179 6.42 2.12 -10.85
N ASP A 180 5.44 1.25 -10.92
CA ASP A 180 5.58 -0.20 -10.81
C ASP A 180 6.26 -0.67 -9.51
N GLN A 181 6.20 0.16 -8.45
CA GLN A 181 6.67 -0.16 -7.11
C GLN A 181 5.52 -0.01 -6.12
N TRP A 182 5.46 -0.92 -5.14
CA TRP A 182 4.53 -0.81 -4.04
C TRP A 182 4.88 0.38 -3.15
N LEU A 183 3.88 1.13 -2.76
CA LEU A 183 3.95 2.30 -1.89
C LEU A 183 2.81 2.27 -0.89
N SER A 184 3.12 2.43 0.38
CA SER A 184 2.11 2.69 1.40
C SER A 184 1.81 4.18 1.46
N VAL A 185 0.64 4.57 0.96
CA VAL A 185 0.17 5.98 0.94
C VAL A 185 -0.78 6.19 2.11
N THR A 186 -0.42 7.05 3.04
CA THR A 186 -1.25 7.35 4.21
C THR A 186 -1.48 8.85 4.34
N ALA A 187 -2.75 9.23 4.48
CA ALA A 187 -3.15 10.60 4.83
C ALA A 187 -3.75 10.61 6.23
N THR A 188 -3.31 11.55 7.08
CA THR A 188 -3.95 11.82 8.37
C THR A 188 -4.54 13.22 8.37
N ILE A 189 -5.72 13.36 8.96
CA ILE A 189 -6.39 14.63 9.23
C ILE A 189 -6.75 14.71 10.72
N ASP A 190 -6.47 15.85 11.35
CA ASP A 190 -6.90 16.16 12.71
C ASP A 190 -7.41 17.60 12.76
N GLY A 191 -8.72 17.76 12.83
CA GLY A 191 -9.36 19.06 12.63
C GLY A 191 -9.05 19.61 11.24
N THR A 192 -8.19 20.62 11.17
CA THR A 192 -7.72 21.22 9.91
C THR A 192 -6.26 20.88 9.58
N ALA A 193 -5.55 20.19 10.45
CA ALA A 193 -4.19 19.75 10.20
C ALA A 193 -4.18 18.49 9.35
N ALA A 194 -3.52 18.52 8.19
CA ALA A 194 -3.39 17.38 7.29
C ALA A 194 -1.93 17.01 7.07
N LYS A 195 -1.65 15.70 6.99
CA LYS A 195 -0.31 15.18 6.69
C LYS A 195 -0.44 14.07 5.67
N LEU A 196 0.59 13.95 4.83
CA LEU A 196 0.77 12.86 3.88
C LEU A 196 2.05 12.11 4.21
N TYR A 197 1.95 10.79 4.19
CA TYR A 197 3.06 9.87 4.38
C TYR A 197 3.17 8.94 3.17
N ILE A 198 4.40 8.66 2.74
CA ILE A 198 4.75 7.62 1.77
C ILE A 198 5.73 6.68 2.46
N ASP A 199 5.44 5.40 2.44
CA ASP A 199 6.25 4.34 3.07
C ASP A 199 6.60 4.67 4.53
N GLY A 200 5.60 5.10 5.30
CA GLY A 200 5.75 5.47 6.71
C GLY A 200 6.44 6.82 6.96
N THR A 201 7.02 7.45 5.93
CA THR A 201 7.74 8.72 6.06
C THR A 201 6.83 9.89 5.73
N GLN A 202 6.75 10.90 6.61
CA GLN A 202 5.99 12.12 6.33
C GLN A 202 6.65 12.92 5.20
N VAL A 203 5.92 13.13 4.10
CA VAL A 203 6.40 13.86 2.90
C VAL A 203 5.73 15.22 2.73
N ALA A 204 4.59 15.44 3.39
CA ALA A 204 3.92 16.74 3.40
C ALA A 204 3.14 16.96 4.70
N SER A 205 2.97 18.22 5.08
CA SER A 205 2.04 18.65 6.12
C SER A 205 1.54 20.06 5.85
N GLY A 206 0.31 20.35 6.25
CA GLY A 206 -0.30 21.66 6.03
C GLY A 206 -1.66 21.78 6.70
N THR A 207 -2.34 22.90 6.40
CA THR A 207 -3.67 23.18 6.92
C THR A 207 -4.66 23.18 5.76
N VAL A 208 -5.76 22.45 5.92
CA VAL A 208 -6.91 22.48 5.02
C VAL A 208 -7.97 23.46 5.52
N PRO A 209 -8.86 23.98 4.66
CA PRO A 209 -9.73 25.12 4.99
C PRO A 209 -10.85 24.75 5.95
N ALA A 210 -11.18 23.48 6.08
CA ALA A 210 -12.28 22.99 6.89
C ALA A 210 -11.95 21.62 7.48
N LYS A 211 -12.73 21.21 8.46
CA LYS A 211 -12.65 19.85 9.02
C LYS A 211 -13.23 18.84 8.02
N LEU A 212 -12.80 17.60 8.17
CA LEU A 212 -13.27 16.49 7.34
C LEU A 212 -14.80 16.29 7.42
N SER A 213 -15.42 16.60 8.58
CA SER A 213 -16.89 16.58 8.74
C SER A 213 -17.66 17.56 7.84
N SER A 214 -16.97 18.47 7.14
CA SER A 214 -17.58 19.29 6.09
C SER A 214 -17.96 18.50 4.85
N VAL A 215 -17.31 17.34 4.59
CA VAL A 215 -17.67 16.41 3.51
C VAL A 215 -18.93 15.65 3.91
N LYS A 216 -20.11 16.26 3.68
CA LYS A 216 -21.39 15.75 4.16
C LYS A 216 -21.98 14.65 3.28
N ASP A 217 -21.86 14.81 1.96
CA ASP A 217 -22.36 13.82 1.01
C ASP A 217 -21.25 12.83 0.64
N GLN A 218 -21.29 11.67 1.30
CA GLN A 218 -20.40 10.56 1.07
C GLN A 218 -21.18 9.36 0.47
N SER A 219 -22.05 9.66 -0.50
CA SER A 219 -22.88 8.64 -1.15
C SER A 219 -22.10 7.74 -2.12
N LEU A 220 -20.93 8.19 -2.60
CA LEU A 220 -20.07 7.41 -3.48
C LEU A 220 -18.59 7.60 -3.13
N ASN A 221 -18.13 6.85 -2.13
CA ASN A 221 -16.72 6.73 -1.82
C ASN A 221 -16.06 5.70 -2.75
N THR A 222 -14.83 5.95 -3.21
CA THR A 222 -14.20 5.09 -4.23
C THR A 222 -12.70 4.92 -4.01
N ILE A 223 -12.14 3.82 -4.55
CA ILE A 223 -10.72 3.66 -4.84
C ILE A 223 -10.56 3.65 -6.36
N GLY A 224 -9.59 4.40 -6.87
CA GLY A 224 -9.23 4.42 -8.28
C GLY A 224 -10.16 5.24 -9.19
N ARG A 225 -11.10 6.00 -8.63
CA ARG A 225 -12.04 6.85 -9.39
C ARG A 225 -12.19 8.23 -8.74
N SER A 226 -12.08 9.29 -9.54
CA SER A 226 -12.29 10.68 -9.12
C SER A 226 -13.72 11.17 -9.43
N PRO A 227 -14.21 12.22 -8.77
CA PRO A 227 -15.44 12.90 -9.18
C PRO A 227 -15.30 13.66 -10.49
N TRP A 228 -14.07 13.97 -10.92
CA TRP A 228 -13.74 14.65 -12.18
C TRP A 228 -13.80 13.68 -13.38
N PRO A 229 -13.78 14.16 -14.61
CA PRO A 229 -13.74 13.31 -15.82
C PRO A 229 -12.34 12.72 -16.09
N ASP A 230 -11.53 12.55 -15.05
CA ASP A 230 -10.22 11.89 -15.14
C ASP A 230 -10.36 10.42 -15.50
N ASN A 231 -9.30 9.86 -16.07
CA ASN A 231 -9.23 8.42 -16.25
C ASN A 231 -9.25 7.68 -14.91
N LEU A 232 -9.79 6.47 -14.93
CA LEU A 232 -9.69 5.55 -13.81
C LEU A 232 -8.23 5.22 -13.53
N PHE A 233 -7.90 4.95 -12.27
CA PHE A 233 -6.56 4.56 -11.87
C PHE A 233 -6.16 3.24 -12.52
N LYS A 234 -4.92 3.18 -13.00
CA LYS A 234 -4.29 1.98 -13.51
C LYS A 234 -3.15 1.56 -12.58
N GLY A 235 -3.18 0.30 -12.13
CA GLY A 235 -2.19 -0.22 -11.20
C GLY A 235 -2.78 -1.29 -10.30
N ALA A 236 -2.08 -1.66 -9.23
CA ALA A 236 -2.55 -2.66 -8.29
C ALA A 236 -2.79 -2.05 -6.90
N VAL A 237 -3.72 -2.62 -6.14
CA VAL A 237 -4.02 -2.27 -4.75
C VAL A 237 -4.08 -3.54 -3.91
N SER A 238 -3.57 -3.51 -2.66
CA SER A 238 -3.57 -4.68 -1.78
C SER A 238 -4.34 -4.46 -0.47
N ASN A 239 -4.13 -3.37 0.22
CA ASN A 239 -4.80 -3.06 1.48
C ASN A 239 -5.36 -1.64 1.47
N PHE A 240 -6.56 -1.49 2.00
CA PHE A 240 -7.14 -0.18 2.26
C PHE A 240 -7.68 -0.14 3.68
N ARG A 241 -7.23 0.85 4.46
CA ARG A 241 -7.62 1.00 5.87
C ARG A 241 -8.10 2.40 6.16
N VAL A 242 -9.13 2.49 7.00
CA VAL A 242 -9.69 3.75 7.47
C VAL A 242 -9.82 3.72 8.98
N TYR A 243 -9.28 4.75 9.62
CA TYR A 243 -9.35 4.96 11.06
C TYR A 243 -10.15 6.25 11.32
N ASP A 244 -10.94 6.28 12.37
CA ASP A 244 -11.66 7.48 12.82
C ASP A 244 -10.83 8.35 13.80
N ALA A 245 -9.51 8.26 13.68
CA ALA A 245 -8.52 9.06 14.40
C ALA A 245 -7.32 9.36 13.51
N ALA A 246 -6.63 10.45 13.77
CA ALA A 246 -5.33 10.72 13.18
C ALA A 246 -4.27 9.85 13.87
N LEU A 247 -3.69 8.90 13.15
CA LEU A 247 -2.62 8.05 13.65
C LEU A 247 -1.33 8.83 13.86
N THR A 248 -0.52 8.39 14.80
CA THR A 248 0.84 8.90 15.01
C THR A 248 1.79 8.44 13.89
N ALA A 249 2.94 9.11 13.76
CA ALA A 249 3.95 8.72 12.78
C ALA A 249 4.43 7.27 12.98
N ASP A 250 4.61 6.83 14.24
CA ASP A 250 5.04 5.46 14.55
C ASP A 250 3.97 4.44 14.14
N GLN A 251 2.68 4.75 14.34
CA GLN A 251 1.58 3.90 13.91
C GLN A 251 1.50 3.80 12.38
N VAL A 252 1.74 4.91 11.68
CA VAL A 252 1.80 4.93 10.21
C VAL A 252 3.00 4.12 9.70
N ALA A 253 4.16 4.24 10.34
CA ALA A 253 5.35 3.45 10.01
C ALA A 253 5.12 1.94 10.24
N ALA A 254 4.41 1.56 11.31
CA ALA A 254 4.05 0.17 11.59
C ALA A 254 3.17 -0.43 10.48
N ILE A 255 2.17 0.33 10.00
CA ILE A 255 1.32 -0.10 8.87
C ILE A 255 2.17 -0.32 7.62
N SER A 256 3.01 0.66 7.28
CA SER A 256 3.87 0.59 6.09
C SER A 256 4.82 -0.61 6.14
N THR A 257 5.41 -0.89 7.31
CA THR A 257 6.29 -2.06 7.50
C THR A 257 5.54 -3.38 7.29
N ALA A 258 4.31 -3.47 7.83
CA ALA A 258 3.48 -4.65 7.67
C ALA A 258 3.09 -4.88 6.21
N ASP A 259 2.67 -3.84 5.49
CA ASP A 259 2.28 -3.93 4.08
C ASP A 259 3.47 -4.26 3.18
N ALA A 260 4.64 -3.65 3.39
CA ALA A 260 5.86 -3.97 2.64
C ALA A 260 6.24 -5.46 2.75
N SER A 261 5.92 -6.11 3.87
CA SER A 261 6.20 -7.54 4.06
C SER A 261 5.36 -8.45 3.15
N ILE A 262 4.17 -8.01 2.74
CA ILE A 262 3.28 -8.77 1.84
C ILE A 262 3.93 -8.92 0.46
N HIS A 263 4.54 -7.85 -0.04
CA HIS A 263 5.14 -7.78 -1.37
C HIS A 263 6.66 -8.00 -1.37
N ALA A 264 7.26 -8.34 -0.23
CA ALA A 264 8.70 -8.61 -0.14
C ALA A 264 9.16 -9.73 -1.09
N GLY A 265 8.28 -10.70 -1.38
CA GLY A 265 8.53 -11.77 -2.35
C GLY A 265 8.58 -11.29 -3.82
N GLU A 266 7.83 -10.24 -4.17
CA GLU A 266 7.86 -9.68 -5.54
C GLU A 266 9.20 -8.99 -5.84
N LEU A 267 9.76 -8.26 -4.87
CA LEU A 267 11.09 -7.65 -5.01
C LEU A 267 12.18 -8.70 -5.23
N THR A 268 12.09 -9.84 -4.54
CA THR A 268 12.99 -10.96 -4.73
C THR A 268 12.76 -11.66 -6.07
N GLY A 269 11.52 -11.78 -6.53
CA GLY A 269 11.18 -12.38 -7.83
C GLY A 269 11.75 -11.59 -9.01
N SER A 270 11.63 -10.27 -9.02
CA SER A 270 12.18 -9.40 -10.06
C SER A 270 13.71 -9.37 -10.05
N VAL A 271 14.32 -9.42 -8.88
CA VAL A 271 15.77 -9.46 -8.72
C VAL A 271 16.32 -10.86 -8.98
N LEU A 272 15.62 -11.93 -8.55
CA LEU A 272 16.02 -13.32 -8.74
C LEU A 272 15.92 -13.78 -10.20
N ASN A 273 15.04 -13.20 -11.01
CA ASN A 273 14.98 -13.50 -12.45
C ASN A 273 16.28 -13.11 -13.21
N GLY A 274 17.11 -12.26 -12.60
CA GLY A 274 18.46 -11.94 -13.08
C GLY A 274 19.59 -12.73 -12.41
N ILE A 275 19.29 -13.54 -11.38
CA ILE A 275 20.28 -14.28 -10.62
C ILE A 275 20.33 -15.72 -11.13
N ILE A 276 21.35 -16.03 -11.90
CA ILE A 276 21.70 -17.40 -12.28
C ILE A 276 22.51 -18.00 -11.12
N ILE A 277 21.89 -18.82 -10.29
CA ILE A 277 22.60 -19.65 -9.31
C ILE A 277 23.02 -20.93 -10.04
N PRO A 278 24.33 -21.19 -10.22
CA PRO A 278 24.76 -22.43 -10.83
C PRO A 278 24.26 -23.63 -10.01
N THR A 279 23.75 -24.63 -10.68
CA THR A 279 23.28 -25.89 -10.02
C THR A 279 24.45 -26.77 -9.55
N THR A 280 25.65 -26.50 -10.03
CA THR A 280 26.93 -27.11 -9.61
C THR A 280 27.96 -26.01 -9.42
N VAL A 281 28.64 -26.00 -8.30
CA VAL A 281 29.69 -25.04 -7.98
C VAL A 281 31.00 -25.77 -7.97
N ASP A 282 31.73 -25.65 -9.06
CA ASP A 282 33.12 -26.18 -9.18
C ASP A 282 34.17 -25.16 -8.72
N ASP A 283 33.74 -23.92 -8.45
CA ASP A 283 34.57 -22.83 -7.95
C ASP A 283 34.28 -22.60 -6.46
N PRO A 284 35.29 -22.55 -5.59
CA PRO A 284 35.07 -22.23 -4.17
C PRO A 284 34.58 -20.81 -3.92
N PHE A 285 34.41 -19.99 -4.95
CA PHE A 285 33.90 -18.62 -4.82
C PHE A 285 32.73 -18.38 -5.76
N ILE A 286 31.58 -18.04 -5.20
CA ILE A 286 30.46 -17.48 -5.96
C ILE A 286 30.32 -15.99 -5.63
N SER A 287 30.22 -15.17 -6.67
CA SER A 287 29.88 -13.76 -6.50
C SER A 287 28.36 -13.65 -6.40
N LEU A 288 27.85 -13.33 -5.22
CA LEU A 288 26.44 -13.02 -5.04
C LEU A 288 26.16 -11.60 -5.52
N PRO A 289 25.16 -11.40 -6.39
CA PRO A 289 24.83 -10.07 -6.88
C PRO A 289 24.51 -9.10 -5.73
N THR A 290 25.04 -7.88 -5.82
CA THR A 290 24.66 -6.80 -4.91
C THR A 290 23.52 -6.02 -5.55
N ALA A 291 22.34 -6.06 -4.93
CA ALA A 291 21.23 -5.20 -5.31
C ALA A 291 20.71 -4.48 -4.05
N ASN A 292 20.29 -3.23 -4.19
CA ASN A 292 19.73 -2.47 -3.07
C ASN A 292 18.47 -3.19 -2.54
N GLY A 293 18.45 -3.42 -1.23
CA GLY A 293 17.36 -4.11 -0.56
C GLY A 293 17.47 -5.65 -0.51
N VAL A 294 18.52 -6.25 -1.10
CA VAL A 294 18.75 -7.70 -1.02
C VAL A 294 19.80 -8.01 0.03
N THR A 295 19.42 -8.80 1.02
CA THR A 295 20.33 -9.37 2.01
C THR A 295 20.42 -10.87 1.80
N TRP A 296 21.62 -11.40 1.63
CA TRP A 296 21.85 -12.81 1.48
C TRP A 296 22.02 -13.47 2.84
N ALA A 297 21.30 -14.56 3.07
CA ALA A 297 21.46 -15.39 4.24
C ALA A 297 21.60 -16.86 3.83
N SER A 298 22.51 -17.58 4.46
CA SER A 298 22.64 -19.03 4.31
C SER A 298 21.98 -19.73 5.50
N SER A 299 21.23 -20.79 5.22
CA SER A 299 20.71 -21.68 6.26
C SER A 299 21.83 -22.54 6.88
N ASP A 300 22.99 -22.62 6.23
CA ASP A 300 24.19 -23.31 6.71
C ASP A 300 25.42 -22.45 6.44
N SER A 301 25.86 -21.73 7.45
CA SER A 301 27.03 -20.85 7.39
C SER A 301 28.37 -21.62 7.28
N SER A 302 28.35 -22.92 7.48
CA SER A 302 29.52 -23.78 7.24
C SER A 302 29.72 -24.09 5.76
N VAL A 303 28.66 -23.97 4.96
CA VAL A 303 28.67 -24.22 3.51
C VAL A 303 28.79 -22.90 2.74
N ILE A 304 28.07 -21.86 3.14
CA ILE A 304 28.12 -20.55 2.47
C ILE A 304 28.30 -19.44 3.53
N ALA A 305 29.47 -18.82 3.52
CA ALA A 305 29.73 -17.63 4.34
C ALA A 305 29.32 -16.39 3.57
N THR A 306 28.18 -15.78 3.95
CA THR A 306 27.60 -14.62 3.23
C THR A 306 28.37 -13.32 3.44
N ASP A 307 29.18 -13.23 4.48
CA ASP A 307 30.00 -12.07 4.82
C ASP A 307 31.28 -11.94 3.96
N ARG A 308 31.76 -13.05 3.41
CA ARG A 308 33.02 -13.11 2.66
C ARG A 308 32.88 -13.54 1.21
N LYS A 309 31.68 -13.78 0.74
CA LYS A 309 31.43 -14.23 -0.63
C LYS A 309 32.21 -15.52 -1.00
N SER A 310 32.43 -16.39 -0.01
CA SER A 310 33.16 -17.64 -0.20
C SER A 310 32.32 -18.84 0.16
N VAL A 311 32.44 -19.90 -0.60
CA VAL A 311 31.93 -21.23 -0.28
C VAL A 311 33.03 -22.00 0.46
N VAL A 312 32.70 -22.61 1.55
CA VAL A 312 33.65 -23.48 2.28
C VAL A 312 33.38 -24.93 1.90
#